data_83d4ea5caa0570949dcc1258ddee9142
#
_entry.id   83d4ea5caa0570949dcc1258ddee9142
#
_cell.length_a   1.000
_cell.length_b   1.000
_cell.length_c   1.000
_cell.angle_alpha   90.00
_cell.angle_beta   90.00
_cell.angle_gamma   90.00
#
_symmetry.space_group_name_H-M   'P 1'
#
loop_
_entity.id
_entity.type
_entity.pdbx_description
1 polymer ?
#
loop_
_entity_poly.entity_id
_entity_poly.type
_entity_poly.pdbx_seq_one_letter_code
_entity_poly.pdbx_strand_id
1 'polypeptide(L)'
;MKQLLLYLPVIHRGYEAFFGRHPDAGSVLLLGTGFGADFPGLAKDIRALAPERAAAYLRLALPGREIRVIEPADLPGAVTGDPLVLPDEQVTRALAGQHDLGRGRELVFDPTFLRWDRDWSRARRPARFDGAVAAGDLPRGLIARAQELAGRSSDWWRQVGAIAVRGDELLGSAWNQHYPSEYAPYEDGDPRDGFSRGVRPDLSTALHAEASVIAAAAGAGTVLRGADLYVTTFPCPACARLIAAAGFGRCFFAGPYSVLDGEEVLRAAGVELLWVDAGPGA
;
A
#
# COMPACT_ATOMS: atom_id res chain seq x y z
N MET A 1 21.00 17.69 20.22
CA MET A 1 19.56 17.82 20.59
C MET A 1 18.75 16.96 19.65
N LYS A 2 17.81 16.16 20.18
CA LYS A 2 16.96 15.27 19.37
C LYS A 2 16.19 16.05 18.31
N GLN A 3 16.18 15.53 17.08
CA GLN A 3 15.52 16.11 15.93
C GLN A 3 14.66 15.05 15.23
N LEU A 4 13.48 15.43 14.78
CA LEU A 4 12.60 14.56 14.00
C LEU A 4 12.66 14.94 12.53
N LEU A 5 12.68 13.95 11.64
CA LEU A 5 12.62 14.14 10.19
C LEU A 5 11.55 13.21 9.61
N LEU A 6 10.56 13.76 8.93
CA LEU A 6 9.45 12.97 8.42
C LEU A 6 8.74 13.61 7.22
N TYR A 7 8.06 12.78 6.45
CA TYR A 7 7.07 13.19 5.47
C TYR A 7 5.69 13.25 6.14
N LEU A 8 5.00 14.39 6.07
CA LEU A 8 3.71 14.61 6.72
C LEU A 8 2.66 15.10 5.73
N PRO A 9 2.03 14.21 4.95
CA PRO A 9 0.98 14.60 4.01
C PRO A 9 -0.36 14.86 4.68
N VAL A 10 -0.67 14.15 5.76
CA VAL A 10 -1.96 14.19 6.46
C VAL A 10 -1.71 14.12 7.95
N ILE A 11 -2.36 14.98 8.71
CA ILE A 11 -2.30 14.94 10.18
C ILE A 11 -3.35 13.97 10.68
N HIS A 12 -2.92 12.93 11.37
CA HIS A 12 -3.79 11.92 11.97
C HIS A 12 -3.17 11.33 13.24
N ARG A 13 -3.94 10.52 13.96
CA ARG A 13 -3.55 9.93 15.25
C ARG A 13 -2.17 9.25 15.27
N GLY A 14 -1.74 8.63 14.16
CA GLY A 14 -0.42 8.01 14.06
C GLY A 14 0.71 9.02 14.24
N TYR A 15 0.58 10.21 13.64
CA TYR A 15 1.53 11.29 13.82
C TYR A 15 1.48 11.88 15.24
N GLU A 16 0.30 12.04 15.82
CA GLU A 16 0.16 12.47 17.22
C GLU A 16 0.87 11.50 18.16
N ALA A 17 0.69 10.20 17.97
CA ALA A 17 1.38 9.17 18.76
C ALA A 17 2.90 9.22 18.54
N PHE A 18 3.38 9.42 17.31
CA PHE A 18 4.80 9.60 17.01
C PHE A 18 5.38 10.81 17.75
N PHE A 19 4.76 11.98 17.63
CA PHE A 19 5.22 13.18 18.34
C PHE A 19 5.13 13.04 19.88
N GLY A 20 4.12 12.32 20.38
CA GLY A 20 3.94 12.05 21.80
C GLY A 20 5.03 11.17 22.42
N ARG A 21 5.63 10.26 21.62
CA ARG A 21 6.77 9.44 22.06
C ARG A 21 8.10 10.21 22.11
N HIS A 22 8.17 11.37 21.43
CA HIS A 22 9.37 12.20 21.39
C HIS A 22 9.12 13.62 21.91
N PRO A 23 8.67 13.76 23.19
CA PRO A 23 8.34 15.07 23.76
C PRO A 23 9.56 15.97 23.89
N ASP A 24 10.76 15.39 23.95
CA ASP A 24 12.06 16.03 24.13
C ASP A 24 12.71 16.49 22.79
N ALA A 25 12.07 16.24 21.65
CA ALA A 25 12.59 16.70 20.37
C ALA A 25 12.48 18.24 20.25
N GLY A 26 13.60 18.90 20.02
CA GLY A 26 13.65 20.37 19.90
C GLY A 26 13.21 20.88 18.54
N SER A 27 13.38 20.09 17.48
CA SER A 27 13.01 20.48 16.13
C SER A 27 12.39 19.34 15.32
N VAL A 28 11.54 19.73 14.36
CA VAL A 28 10.85 18.83 13.44
C VAL A 28 11.10 19.34 12.02
N LEU A 29 11.69 18.50 11.19
CA LEU A 29 11.91 18.76 9.78
C LEU A 29 10.86 18.00 8.97
N LEU A 30 10.12 18.72 8.14
CA LEU A 30 9.14 18.18 7.21
C LEU A 30 9.72 18.18 5.81
N LEU A 31 9.59 17.07 5.10
CA LEU A 31 10.00 16.98 3.71
C LEU A 31 9.09 17.86 2.84
N GLY A 32 9.69 18.75 2.05
CA GLY A 32 9.02 19.61 1.12
C GLY A 32 8.62 18.93 -0.19
N THR A 33 8.00 19.65 -1.09
CA THR A 33 7.48 19.14 -2.36
C THR A 33 8.55 18.64 -3.32
N GLY A 34 9.78 19.19 -3.24
CA GLY A 34 10.90 18.82 -4.07
C GLY A 34 11.31 17.34 -3.93
N PHE A 35 11.06 16.72 -2.79
CA PHE A 35 11.28 15.28 -2.59
C PHE A 35 10.30 14.40 -3.38
N GLY A 36 9.22 14.96 -3.94
CA GLY A 36 8.27 14.24 -4.79
C GLY A 36 8.89 13.68 -6.07
N ALA A 37 9.98 14.26 -6.55
CA ALA A 37 10.73 13.74 -7.70
C ALA A 37 11.39 12.39 -7.39
N ASP A 38 11.93 12.22 -6.17
CA ASP A 38 12.58 11.00 -5.73
C ASP A 38 11.57 9.93 -5.29
N PHE A 39 10.37 10.36 -4.90
CA PHE A 39 9.30 9.51 -4.39
C PHE A 39 7.96 9.76 -5.10
N PRO A 40 7.83 9.43 -6.40
CA PRO A 40 6.63 9.77 -7.20
C PRO A 40 5.33 9.17 -6.68
N GLY A 41 5.43 8.12 -5.85
CA GLY A 41 4.26 7.54 -5.16
C GLY A 41 3.62 8.45 -4.13
N LEU A 42 4.35 9.44 -3.60
CA LEU A 42 3.83 10.39 -2.60
C LEU A 42 2.85 11.41 -3.21
N ALA A 43 3.02 11.74 -4.48
CA ALA A 43 2.16 12.71 -5.17
C ALA A 43 0.72 12.23 -5.41
N LYS A 44 0.43 10.95 -5.12
CA LYS A 44 -0.89 10.35 -5.36
C LYS A 44 -1.85 10.41 -4.17
N ASP A 45 -1.41 10.85 -3.00
CA ASP A 45 -2.30 10.98 -1.85
C ASP A 45 -3.16 12.23 -1.99
N ILE A 46 -4.42 12.04 -2.37
CA ILE A 46 -5.38 13.15 -2.56
C ILE A 46 -5.67 13.94 -1.28
N ARG A 47 -5.28 13.42 -0.11
CA ARG A 47 -5.42 14.09 1.19
C ARG A 47 -4.24 15.00 1.50
N ALA A 48 -3.18 14.93 0.71
CA ALA A 48 -1.92 15.58 1.03
C ALA A 48 -2.10 17.11 1.18
N LEU A 49 -1.71 17.59 2.33
CA LEU A 49 -1.56 19.02 2.60
C LEU A 49 -0.27 19.52 1.97
N ALA A 50 -0.26 20.77 1.54
CA ALA A 50 1.01 21.44 1.25
C ALA A 50 1.89 21.42 2.51
N PRO A 51 3.21 21.11 2.40
CA PRO A 51 4.10 20.97 3.57
C PRO A 51 4.10 22.18 4.49
N GLU A 52 4.01 23.39 3.94
CA GLU A 52 3.94 24.66 4.69
C GLU A 52 2.66 24.75 5.53
N ARG A 53 1.55 24.20 5.00
CA ARG A 53 0.28 24.16 5.71
C ARG A 53 0.31 23.13 6.83
N ALA A 54 0.89 21.96 6.59
CA ALA A 54 1.13 20.96 7.61
C ALA A 54 2.03 21.52 8.74
N ALA A 55 3.11 22.24 8.38
CA ALA A 55 3.98 22.91 9.34
C ALA A 55 3.24 23.96 10.17
N ALA A 56 2.32 24.72 9.56
CA ALA A 56 1.53 25.71 10.29
C ALA A 56 0.63 25.05 11.36
N TYR A 57 -0.01 23.93 11.04
CA TYR A 57 -0.79 23.16 12.01
C TYR A 57 0.09 22.57 13.14
N LEU A 58 1.27 22.05 12.80
CA LEU A 58 2.19 21.51 13.80
C LEU A 58 2.71 22.58 14.76
N ARG A 59 2.94 23.80 14.30
CA ARG A 59 3.36 24.90 15.20
C ARG A 59 2.32 25.20 16.27
N LEU A 60 1.03 24.99 15.95
CA LEU A 60 -0.06 25.11 16.92
C LEU A 60 -0.12 23.91 17.87
N ALA A 61 0.08 22.71 17.33
CA ALA A 61 -0.04 21.46 18.09
C ALA A 61 1.19 21.16 18.96
N LEU A 62 2.37 21.66 18.57
CA LEU A 62 3.66 21.39 19.22
C LEU A 62 4.36 22.71 19.64
N PRO A 63 3.78 23.46 20.57
CA PRO A 63 4.33 24.75 20.98
C PRO A 63 5.74 24.58 21.57
N GLY A 64 6.63 25.51 21.24
CA GLY A 64 8.02 25.51 21.72
C GLY A 64 8.99 24.67 20.88
N ARG A 65 8.52 23.94 19.85
CA ARG A 65 9.39 23.23 18.90
C ARG A 65 9.62 24.04 17.65
N GLU A 66 10.82 23.95 17.11
CA GLU A 66 11.12 24.51 15.79
C GLU A 66 10.55 23.59 14.70
N ILE A 67 9.61 24.09 13.88
CA ILE A 67 9.01 23.35 12.78
C ILE A 67 9.47 23.98 11.45
N ARG A 68 10.20 23.22 10.65
CA ARG A 68 10.74 23.64 9.36
C ARG A 68 10.32 22.71 8.25
N VAL A 69 9.95 23.28 7.11
CA VAL A 69 9.90 22.55 5.84
C VAL A 69 11.28 22.68 5.20
N ILE A 70 11.80 21.59 4.70
CA ILE A 70 13.11 21.53 4.04
C ILE A 70 12.96 20.93 2.64
N GLU A 71 13.71 21.46 1.69
CA GLU A 71 13.84 20.93 0.34
C GLU A 71 15.11 20.07 0.22
N PRO A 72 15.28 19.26 -0.85
CA PRO A 72 16.45 18.40 -1.00
C PRO A 72 17.80 19.12 -0.85
N ALA A 73 17.89 20.36 -1.34
CA ALA A 73 19.10 21.18 -1.22
C ALA A 73 19.42 21.58 0.23
N ASP A 74 18.41 21.70 1.08
CA ASP A 74 18.57 22.13 2.47
C ASP A 74 19.01 20.97 3.39
N LEU A 75 18.78 19.72 2.97
CA LEU A 75 18.92 18.53 3.79
C LEU A 75 20.28 18.45 4.52
N PRO A 76 21.45 18.67 3.85
CA PRO A 76 22.73 18.55 4.52
C PRO A 76 22.94 19.57 5.66
N GLY A 77 22.40 20.79 5.49
CA GLY A 77 22.53 21.87 6.48
C GLY A 77 21.44 21.86 7.54
N ALA A 78 20.28 21.26 7.25
CA ALA A 78 19.14 21.24 8.15
C ALA A 78 19.20 20.09 9.16
N VAL A 79 19.79 18.96 8.77
CA VAL A 79 19.90 17.76 9.63
C VAL A 79 21.12 17.91 10.55
N THR A 80 20.89 18.49 11.71
CA THR A 80 21.92 18.78 12.73
C THR A 80 21.71 18.06 14.05
N GLY A 81 20.54 17.41 14.22
CA GLY A 81 20.16 16.76 15.46
C GLY A 81 20.90 15.43 15.70
N ASP A 82 21.08 15.13 17.00
CA ASP A 82 21.59 13.86 17.48
C ASP A 82 20.88 13.54 18.82
N PRO A 83 20.10 12.44 18.88
CA PRO A 83 19.75 11.52 17.79
C PRO A 83 18.83 12.17 16.73
N LEU A 84 18.93 11.65 15.50
CA LEU A 84 17.94 11.90 14.45
C LEU A 84 16.92 10.77 14.45
N VAL A 85 15.65 11.10 14.66
CA VAL A 85 14.55 10.13 14.73
C VAL A 85 13.65 10.27 13.51
N LEU A 86 13.39 9.14 12.86
CA LEU A 86 12.52 9.05 11.69
C LEU A 86 11.41 8.01 11.94
N PRO A 87 10.20 8.22 11.44
CA PRO A 87 9.24 7.13 11.35
C PRO A 87 9.82 5.98 10.52
N ASP A 88 9.57 4.75 10.97
CA ASP A 88 10.02 3.55 10.27
C ASP A 88 9.13 3.25 9.06
N GLU A 89 9.39 3.93 7.95
CA GLU A 89 8.62 3.84 6.71
C GLU A 89 9.54 3.93 5.48
N GLN A 90 9.03 3.50 4.32
CA GLN A 90 9.78 3.42 3.07
C GLN A 90 10.51 4.74 2.72
N VAL A 91 9.81 5.86 2.80
CA VAL A 91 10.36 7.16 2.40
C VAL A 91 11.54 7.55 3.26
N THR A 92 11.40 7.45 4.58
CA THR A 92 12.45 7.84 5.52
C THR A 92 13.64 6.88 5.50
N ARG A 93 13.41 5.58 5.29
CA ARG A 93 14.48 4.60 5.09
C ARG A 93 15.26 4.86 3.81
N ALA A 94 14.56 5.07 2.69
CA ALA A 94 15.20 5.38 1.41
C ALA A 94 15.98 6.69 1.48
N LEU A 95 15.38 7.73 2.06
CA LEU A 95 16.05 9.03 2.26
C LEU A 95 17.32 8.88 3.11
N ALA A 96 17.23 8.14 4.22
CA ALA A 96 18.36 7.91 5.11
C ALA A 96 19.52 7.19 4.40
N GLY A 97 19.21 6.19 3.55
CA GLY A 97 20.20 5.47 2.75
C GLY A 97 20.79 6.32 1.63
N GLN A 98 19.98 7.06 0.89
CA GLN A 98 20.40 7.91 -0.23
C GLN A 98 21.34 9.04 0.22
N HIS A 99 21.08 9.62 1.37
CA HIS A 99 21.81 10.78 1.90
C HIS A 99 22.74 10.46 3.09
N ASP A 100 22.95 9.17 3.41
CA ASP A 100 23.81 8.72 4.53
C ASP A 100 23.53 9.49 5.84
N LEU A 101 22.24 9.63 6.20
CA LEU A 101 21.80 10.45 7.33
C LEU A 101 22.31 9.96 8.68
N GLY A 102 22.76 8.71 8.78
CA GLY A 102 23.38 8.13 9.98
C GLY A 102 24.85 8.49 10.19
N ARG A 103 25.47 9.20 9.23
CA ARG A 103 26.89 9.52 9.33
C ARG A 103 27.18 10.49 10.48
N GLY A 104 27.92 10.01 11.48
CA GLY A 104 28.36 10.81 12.62
C GLY A 104 27.27 11.15 13.64
N ARG A 105 26.12 10.44 13.62
CA ARG A 105 25.03 10.61 14.58
C ARG A 105 24.27 9.30 14.81
N GLU A 106 23.53 9.25 15.90
CA GLU A 106 22.59 8.17 16.15
C GLU A 106 21.35 8.35 15.25
N LEU A 107 21.04 7.32 14.46
CA LEU A 107 19.86 7.27 13.60
C LEU A 107 18.87 6.28 14.20
N VAL A 108 17.68 6.76 14.54
CA VAL A 108 16.62 5.97 15.17
C VAL A 108 15.42 5.89 14.24
N PHE A 109 14.99 4.68 13.89
CA PHE A 109 13.72 4.44 13.22
C PHE A 109 12.65 4.03 14.23
N ASP A 110 11.63 4.87 14.38
CA ASP A 110 10.50 4.61 15.27
C ASP A 110 9.43 3.83 14.52
N PRO A 111 9.07 2.61 14.96
CA PRO A 111 8.06 1.77 14.31
C PRO A 111 6.65 2.34 14.53
N THR A 112 6.30 3.34 13.76
CA THR A 112 4.99 3.98 13.77
C THR A 112 4.27 3.71 12.45
N PHE A 113 3.03 3.21 12.52
CA PHE A 113 2.20 3.08 11.34
C PHE A 113 1.64 4.45 10.94
N LEU A 114 2.18 5.06 9.90
CA LEU A 114 1.75 6.35 9.36
C LEU A 114 1.05 6.22 8.03
N ARG A 115 1.47 5.29 7.22
CA ARG A 115 0.92 5.01 5.90
C ARG A 115 1.30 3.62 5.44
N TRP A 116 0.66 3.24 4.34
CA TRP A 116 0.93 2.00 3.68
C TRP A 116 2.31 2.01 3.01
N ASP A 117 3.08 0.97 3.28
CA ASP A 117 4.43 0.78 2.73
C ASP A 117 4.35 -0.04 1.44
N ARG A 118 4.74 0.56 0.32
CA ARG A 118 4.74 -0.07 -0.99
C ARG A 118 5.69 -1.24 -1.12
N ASP A 119 6.85 -1.16 -0.49
CA ASP A 119 7.87 -2.20 -0.60
C ASP A 119 7.41 -3.48 0.08
N TRP A 120 6.69 -3.35 1.18
CA TRP A 120 6.05 -4.48 1.84
C TRP A 120 4.95 -5.13 1.00
N SER A 121 4.25 -4.36 0.19
CA SER A 121 3.19 -4.88 -0.67
C SER A 121 3.70 -5.48 -1.98
N ARG A 122 4.87 -5.02 -2.41
CA ARG A 122 5.55 -5.47 -3.63
C ARG A 122 6.65 -6.49 -3.34
N ALA A 123 6.73 -7.01 -2.10
CA ALA A 123 7.68 -8.05 -1.77
C ALA A 123 7.56 -9.18 -2.81
N ARG A 124 8.69 -9.50 -3.40
CA ARG A 124 8.85 -10.54 -4.42
C ARG A 124 8.29 -11.86 -3.91
N ARG A 125 8.10 -12.81 -4.82
CA ARG A 125 7.63 -14.19 -4.62
C ARG A 125 7.57 -14.62 -3.15
N PRO A 126 6.42 -15.06 -2.64
CA PRO A 126 6.33 -15.63 -1.31
C PRO A 126 7.38 -16.71 -1.14
N ALA A 127 8.17 -16.66 -0.10
CA ALA A 127 9.29 -17.57 0.13
C ALA A 127 8.87 -19.06 0.20
N ARG A 128 7.59 -19.35 0.16
CA ARG A 128 6.99 -20.69 0.28
C ARG A 128 6.08 -21.09 -0.89
N PHE A 129 5.96 -20.28 -1.94
CA PHE A 129 5.17 -20.68 -3.09
C PHE A 129 5.98 -21.64 -3.97
N ASP A 130 5.54 -22.89 -4.03
CA ASP A 130 6.12 -23.98 -4.81
C ASP A 130 5.37 -24.27 -6.12
N GLY A 131 4.36 -23.45 -6.43
CA GLY A 131 3.53 -23.59 -7.62
C GLY A 131 4.18 -23.10 -8.91
N ALA A 132 3.44 -23.23 -10.01
CA ALA A 132 3.90 -22.87 -11.33
C ALA A 132 4.10 -21.36 -11.50
N VAL A 133 5.12 -21.00 -12.26
CA VAL A 133 5.42 -19.61 -12.64
C VAL A 133 4.92 -19.41 -14.07
N ALA A 134 4.01 -18.45 -14.26
CA ALA A 134 3.56 -18.08 -15.60
C ALA A 134 4.64 -17.28 -16.32
N ALA A 135 5.12 -17.83 -17.43
CA ALA A 135 6.06 -17.14 -18.31
C ALA A 135 5.32 -16.63 -19.56
N GLY A 136 5.74 -15.48 -20.08
CA GLY A 136 5.23 -14.92 -21.32
C GLY A 136 4.67 -13.51 -21.20
N ASP A 137 4.45 -12.87 -22.34
CA ASP A 137 4.05 -11.46 -22.41
C ASP A 137 2.57 -11.26 -22.04
N LEU A 138 1.70 -12.21 -22.38
CA LEU A 138 0.27 -12.09 -22.12
C LEU A 138 -0.05 -12.05 -20.60
N PRO A 139 0.44 -12.99 -19.76
CA PRO A 139 0.22 -12.88 -18.31
C PRO A 139 0.79 -11.60 -17.70
N ARG A 140 1.98 -11.18 -18.15
CA ARG A 140 2.59 -9.92 -17.70
C ARG A 140 1.77 -8.71 -18.10
N GLY A 141 1.29 -8.68 -19.35
CA GLY A 141 0.45 -7.59 -19.85
C GLY A 141 -0.88 -7.46 -19.09
N LEU A 142 -1.52 -8.58 -18.77
CA LEU A 142 -2.76 -8.57 -17.99
C LEU A 142 -2.54 -8.18 -16.53
N ILE A 143 -1.44 -8.61 -15.92
CA ILE A 143 -1.06 -8.14 -14.58
C ILE A 143 -0.73 -6.64 -14.59
N ALA A 144 0.01 -6.14 -15.58
CA ALA A 144 0.28 -4.71 -15.70
C ALA A 144 -1.02 -3.89 -15.81
N ARG A 145 -1.96 -4.35 -16.63
CA ARG A 145 -3.29 -3.73 -16.74
C ARG A 145 -4.07 -3.80 -15.42
N ALA A 146 -3.99 -4.91 -14.69
CA ALA A 146 -4.59 -5.01 -13.36
C ALA A 146 -3.95 -4.02 -12.37
N GLN A 147 -2.64 -3.76 -12.48
CA GLN A 147 -1.93 -2.76 -11.68
C GLN A 147 -2.37 -1.32 -12.00
N GLU A 148 -2.62 -1.01 -13.28
CA GLU A 148 -3.20 0.28 -13.67
C GLU A 148 -4.59 0.48 -13.03
N LEU A 149 -5.41 -0.58 -13.01
CA LEU A 149 -6.71 -0.55 -12.33
C LEU A 149 -6.55 -0.36 -10.81
N ALA A 150 -5.61 -1.07 -10.20
CA ALA A 150 -5.30 -0.91 -8.78
C ALA A 150 -4.94 0.55 -8.42
N GLY A 151 -4.30 1.27 -9.34
CA GLY A 151 -3.99 2.69 -9.17
C GLY A 151 -5.19 3.62 -9.03
N ARG A 152 -6.42 3.14 -9.34
CA ARG A 152 -7.68 3.87 -9.14
C ARG A 152 -8.26 3.73 -7.74
N SER A 153 -7.79 2.74 -6.97
CA SER A 153 -8.29 2.48 -5.62
C SER A 153 -7.93 3.61 -4.66
N SER A 154 -8.89 4.05 -3.87
CA SER A 154 -8.70 4.97 -2.76
C SER A 154 -8.24 4.27 -1.47
N ASP A 155 -8.16 2.94 -1.46
CA ASP A 155 -7.74 2.19 -0.28
C ASP A 155 -6.29 2.50 0.08
N TRP A 156 -6.08 3.05 1.25
CA TRP A 156 -4.77 3.45 1.76
C TRP A 156 -3.94 2.28 2.33
N TRP A 157 -4.58 1.10 2.53
CA TRP A 157 -3.89 -0.10 3.03
C TRP A 157 -3.26 -0.90 1.89
N ARG A 158 -4.04 -1.16 0.84
CA ARG A 158 -3.60 -1.92 -0.30
C ARG A 158 -4.47 -1.66 -1.52
N GLN A 159 -3.85 -1.24 -2.58
CA GLN A 159 -4.49 -1.09 -3.88
C GLN A 159 -4.39 -2.40 -4.65
N VAL A 160 -5.52 -2.97 -5.02
CA VAL A 160 -5.63 -4.25 -5.72
C VAL A 160 -6.47 -4.09 -6.97
N GLY A 161 -6.00 -4.66 -8.08
CA GLY A 161 -6.74 -4.75 -9.33
C GLY A 161 -6.93 -6.21 -9.72
N ALA A 162 -8.05 -6.50 -10.38
CA ALA A 162 -8.37 -7.82 -10.87
C ALA A 162 -9.00 -7.76 -12.27
N ILE A 163 -8.68 -8.75 -13.11
CA ILE A 163 -9.19 -8.91 -14.47
C ILE A 163 -9.59 -10.36 -14.67
N ALA A 164 -10.79 -10.60 -15.19
CA ALA A 164 -11.25 -11.91 -15.61
C ALA A 164 -11.30 -11.98 -17.12
N VAL A 165 -10.72 -13.03 -17.71
CA VAL A 165 -10.72 -13.27 -19.15
C VAL A 165 -11.05 -14.73 -19.49
N ARG A 166 -11.53 -14.96 -20.70
CA ARG A 166 -11.68 -16.29 -21.30
C ARG A 166 -11.10 -16.26 -22.71
N GLY A 167 -9.91 -16.86 -22.87
CA GLY A 167 -9.13 -16.64 -24.09
C GLY A 167 -8.83 -15.15 -24.26
N ASP A 168 -9.23 -14.58 -25.38
CA ASP A 168 -9.04 -13.16 -25.70
C ASP A 168 -10.21 -12.28 -25.22
N GLU A 169 -11.28 -12.88 -24.68
CA GLU A 169 -12.46 -12.15 -24.22
C GLU A 169 -12.28 -11.61 -22.82
N LEU A 170 -12.43 -10.29 -22.64
CA LEU A 170 -12.51 -9.64 -21.33
C LEU A 170 -13.90 -9.83 -20.74
N LEU A 171 -14.00 -10.60 -19.65
CA LEU A 171 -15.26 -10.86 -18.95
C LEU A 171 -15.58 -9.82 -17.86
N GLY A 172 -14.55 -9.19 -17.31
CA GLY A 172 -14.70 -8.17 -16.29
C GLY A 172 -13.36 -7.67 -15.77
N SER A 173 -13.38 -6.46 -15.21
CA SER A 173 -12.22 -5.86 -14.57
C SER A 173 -12.66 -4.95 -13.45
N ALA A 174 -11.91 -4.91 -12.34
CA ALA A 174 -12.22 -4.08 -11.18
C ALA A 174 -10.97 -3.78 -10.37
N TRP A 175 -11.13 -2.87 -9.42
CA TRP A 175 -10.20 -2.61 -8.34
C TRP A 175 -10.94 -2.65 -7.01
N ASN A 176 -10.24 -2.69 -5.89
CA ASN A 176 -10.89 -2.63 -4.59
C ASN A 176 -11.45 -1.22 -4.33
N GLN A 177 -12.74 -1.16 -3.98
CA GLN A 177 -13.51 0.06 -3.82
C GLN A 177 -14.18 0.10 -2.45
N HIS A 178 -14.19 1.27 -1.80
CA HIS A 178 -14.91 1.44 -0.54
C HIS A 178 -16.40 1.69 -0.77
N TYR A 179 -17.20 1.20 0.16
CA TYR A 179 -18.65 1.39 0.20
C TYR A 179 -19.07 2.00 1.54
N PRO A 180 -20.10 2.86 1.57
CA PRO A 180 -20.97 3.29 0.46
C PRO A 180 -20.33 4.26 -0.54
N SER A 181 -19.15 4.81 -0.22
CA SER A 181 -18.40 5.70 -1.11
C SER A 181 -16.90 5.46 -0.94
N GLU A 182 -16.11 5.86 -1.95
CA GLU A 182 -14.64 5.82 -1.90
C GLU A 182 -14.06 6.68 -0.75
N TYR A 183 -14.87 7.58 -0.19
CA TYR A 183 -14.48 8.45 0.92
C TYR A 183 -14.86 7.90 2.31
N ALA A 184 -15.59 6.79 2.39
CA ALA A 184 -16.01 6.22 3.68
C ALA A 184 -14.88 6.08 4.71
N PRO A 185 -13.65 5.61 4.37
CA PRO A 185 -12.58 5.52 5.33
C PRO A 185 -12.07 6.88 5.83
N TYR A 186 -12.31 7.95 5.06
CA TYR A 186 -11.89 9.32 5.42
C TYR A 186 -12.91 10.00 6.32
N GLU A 187 -14.18 9.65 6.18
CA GLU A 187 -15.29 10.22 6.95
C GLU A 187 -15.47 9.51 8.29
N ASP A 188 -15.47 8.17 8.26
CA ASP A 188 -15.82 7.33 9.40
C ASP A 188 -14.59 6.67 10.06
N GLY A 189 -13.41 6.78 9.43
CA GLY A 189 -12.21 6.03 9.79
C GLY A 189 -12.22 4.60 9.21
N ASP A 190 -11.06 3.95 9.23
CA ASP A 190 -10.93 2.55 8.80
C ASP A 190 -11.00 1.64 10.02
N PRO A 191 -11.97 0.72 10.10
CA PRO A 191 -12.11 -0.19 11.24
C PRO A 191 -10.89 -1.12 11.41
N ARG A 192 -10.01 -1.21 10.40
CA ARG A 192 -8.76 -1.98 10.47
C ARG A 192 -7.63 -1.30 11.23
N ASP A 193 -7.76 -0.02 11.56
CA ASP A 193 -6.70 0.76 12.25
C ASP A 193 -6.23 0.15 13.57
N GLY A 194 -7.08 -0.62 14.23
CA GLY A 194 -6.75 -1.33 15.47
C GLY A 194 -6.08 -2.70 15.29
N PHE A 195 -5.82 -3.15 14.05
CA PHE A 195 -5.34 -4.50 13.76
C PHE A 195 -4.03 -4.48 12.97
N SER A 196 -3.22 -5.50 13.18
CA SER A 196 -2.04 -5.74 12.36
C SER A 196 -2.44 -6.10 10.92
N ARG A 197 -1.57 -5.79 9.96
CA ARG A 197 -1.78 -6.04 8.54
C ARG A 197 -2.17 -7.51 8.26
N GLY A 198 -3.22 -7.69 7.45
CA GLY A 198 -3.75 -9.01 7.07
C GLY A 198 -4.61 -9.67 8.15
N VAL A 199 -4.76 -9.03 9.33
CA VAL A 199 -5.65 -9.47 10.40
C VAL A 199 -7.02 -8.82 10.19
N ARG A 200 -8.10 -9.61 10.34
CA ARG A 200 -9.49 -9.14 10.20
C ARG A 200 -9.79 -8.42 8.88
N PRO A 201 -9.50 -9.02 7.72
CA PRO A 201 -9.85 -8.45 6.41
C PRO A 201 -11.37 -8.31 6.23
N ASP A 202 -12.16 -9.02 7.03
CA ASP A 202 -13.62 -8.95 7.10
C ASP A 202 -14.15 -7.62 7.63
N LEU A 203 -13.34 -6.83 8.33
CA LEU A 203 -13.73 -5.51 8.83
C LEU A 203 -13.55 -4.38 7.81
N SER A 204 -12.98 -4.66 6.65
CA SER A 204 -12.77 -3.65 5.62
C SER A 204 -14.10 -3.15 5.06
N THR A 205 -14.23 -1.82 4.87
CA THR A 205 -15.30 -1.24 4.06
C THR A 205 -15.07 -1.42 2.56
N ALA A 206 -13.87 -1.88 2.17
CA ALA A 206 -13.53 -2.12 0.77
C ALA A 206 -14.12 -3.46 0.28
N LEU A 207 -14.88 -3.41 -0.80
CA LEU A 207 -15.14 -4.57 -1.63
C LEU A 207 -13.87 -4.89 -2.42
N HIS A 208 -13.31 -6.08 -2.22
CA HIS A 208 -12.07 -6.49 -2.85
C HIS A 208 -12.21 -6.60 -4.37
N ALA A 209 -11.14 -6.40 -5.12
CA ALA A 209 -11.15 -6.39 -6.58
C ALA A 209 -11.72 -7.68 -7.17
N GLU A 210 -11.34 -8.84 -6.62
CA GLU A 210 -11.83 -10.16 -7.05
C GLU A 210 -13.34 -10.29 -6.80
N ALA A 211 -13.81 -9.86 -5.63
CA ALA A 211 -15.22 -9.86 -5.29
C ALA A 211 -16.02 -8.92 -6.18
N SER A 212 -15.45 -7.75 -6.52
CA SER A 212 -16.04 -6.77 -7.43
C SER A 212 -16.22 -7.35 -8.84
N VAL A 213 -15.20 -8.05 -9.39
CA VAL A 213 -15.32 -8.74 -10.68
C VAL A 213 -16.43 -9.78 -10.66
N ILE A 214 -16.48 -10.60 -9.60
CA ILE A 214 -17.49 -11.66 -9.47
C ILE A 214 -18.89 -11.06 -9.33
N ALA A 215 -19.07 -10.04 -8.52
CA ALA A 215 -20.35 -9.37 -8.32
C ALA A 215 -20.85 -8.69 -9.60
N ALA A 216 -19.96 -7.99 -10.32
CA ALA A 216 -20.29 -7.36 -11.60
C ALA A 216 -20.70 -8.40 -12.64
N ALA A 217 -19.98 -9.51 -12.75
CA ALA A 217 -20.31 -10.62 -13.65
C ALA A 217 -21.67 -11.23 -13.31
N ALA A 218 -21.95 -11.45 -12.02
CA ALA A 218 -23.24 -11.95 -11.56
C ALA A 218 -24.39 -10.99 -11.93
N GLY A 219 -24.21 -9.69 -11.71
CA GLY A 219 -25.18 -8.67 -12.09
C GLY A 219 -25.43 -8.56 -13.60
N ALA A 220 -24.41 -8.84 -14.41
CA ALA A 220 -24.49 -8.84 -15.88
C ALA A 220 -24.92 -10.20 -16.47
N GLY A 221 -25.08 -11.25 -15.67
CA GLY A 221 -25.35 -12.60 -16.18
C GLY A 221 -24.15 -13.23 -16.89
N THR A 222 -22.92 -12.75 -16.65
CA THR A 222 -21.70 -13.25 -17.27
C THR A 222 -21.21 -14.49 -16.51
N VAL A 223 -20.98 -15.58 -17.27
CA VAL A 223 -20.48 -16.85 -16.68
C VAL A 223 -18.97 -16.79 -16.53
N LEU A 224 -18.48 -16.96 -15.31
CA LEU A 224 -17.04 -16.98 -15.00
C LEU A 224 -16.43 -18.38 -14.93
N ARG A 225 -17.23 -19.44 -14.98
CA ARG A 225 -16.76 -20.83 -14.90
C ARG A 225 -15.73 -21.12 -15.99
N GLY A 226 -14.56 -21.63 -15.57
CA GLY A 226 -13.45 -21.94 -16.47
C GLY A 226 -12.65 -20.72 -16.97
N ALA A 227 -13.00 -19.51 -16.54
CA ALA A 227 -12.25 -18.30 -16.87
C ALA A 227 -10.92 -18.22 -16.11
N ASP A 228 -10.05 -17.35 -16.56
CA ASP A 228 -8.79 -16.99 -15.92
C ASP A 228 -8.97 -15.69 -15.12
N LEU A 229 -8.47 -15.66 -13.89
CA LEU A 229 -8.41 -14.47 -13.06
C LEU A 229 -6.97 -14.00 -12.95
N TYR A 230 -6.74 -12.72 -13.24
CA TYR A 230 -5.47 -12.03 -13.03
C TYR A 230 -5.65 -11.02 -11.90
N VAL A 231 -4.83 -11.10 -10.86
CA VAL A 231 -4.92 -10.23 -9.67
C VAL A 231 -3.54 -9.78 -9.22
N THR A 232 -3.45 -8.53 -8.81
CA THR A 232 -2.16 -7.91 -8.45
C THR A 232 -1.55 -8.44 -7.14
N THR A 233 -2.32 -9.16 -6.32
CA THR A 233 -1.88 -9.79 -5.06
C THR A 233 -2.57 -11.12 -4.87
N PHE A 234 -2.02 -12.01 -4.04
CA PHE A 234 -2.67 -13.29 -3.75
C PHE A 234 -4.03 -13.08 -3.07
N PRO A 235 -5.10 -13.78 -3.50
CA PRO A 235 -6.43 -13.64 -2.93
C PRO A 235 -6.47 -13.95 -1.44
N CYS A 236 -7.18 -13.10 -0.67
CA CYS A 236 -7.44 -13.39 0.73
C CYS A 236 -8.40 -14.59 0.88
N PRO A 237 -8.53 -15.23 2.07
CA PRO A 237 -9.37 -16.41 2.25
C PRO A 237 -10.84 -16.22 1.85
N ALA A 238 -11.39 -15.00 2.02
CA ALA A 238 -12.75 -14.69 1.58
C ALA A 238 -12.86 -14.68 0.06
N CYS A 239 -11.96 -13.99 -0.63
CA CYS A 239 -11.91 -13.97 -2.09
C CYS A 239 -11.59 -15.34 -2.69
N ALA A 240 -10.69 -16.12 -2.07
CA ALA A 240 -10.40 -17.48 -2.51
C ALA A 240 -11.67 -18.36 -2.55
N ARG A 241 -12.52 -18.27 -1.52
CA ARG A 241 -13.81 -18.97 -1.51
C ARG A 241 -14.76 -18.50 -2.62
N LEU A 242 -14.81 -17.20 -2.89
CA LEU A 242 -15.62 -16.66 -4.00
C LEU A 242 -15.11 -17.11 -5.36
N ILE A 243 -13.79 -17.09 -5.59
CA ILE A 243 -13.13 -17.55 -6.82
C ILE A 243 -13.45 -19.04 -7.05
N ALA A 244 -13.31 -19.86 -6.00
CA ALA A 244 -13.63 -21.27 -6.03
C ALA A 244 -15.12 -21.50 -6.36
N ALA A 245 -16.03 -20.80 -5.69
CA ALA A 245 -17.46 -20.90 -5.92
C ALA A 245 -17.89 -20.44 -7.32
N ALA A 246 -17.26 -19.38 -7.86
CA ALA A 246 -17.48 -18.91 -9.23
C ALA A 246 -16.93 -19.87 -10.29
N GLY A 247 -16.07 -20.83 -9.90
CA GLY A 247 -15.55 -21.88 -10.76
C GLY A 247 -14.48 -21.41 -11.74
N PHE A 248 -13.65 -20.45 -11.37
CA PHE A 248 -12.49 -20.08 -12.18
C PHE A 248 -11.58 -21.31 -12.41
N GLY A 249 -10.96 -21.39 -13.58
CA GLY A 249 -10.02 -22.44 -13.92
C GLY A 249 -8.60 -22.15 -13.44
N ARG A 250 -8.17 -20.89 -13.59
CA ARG A 250 -6.82 -20.46 -13.22
C ARG A 250 -6.84 -19.13 -12.49
N CYS A 251 -5.89 -18.95 -11.57
CA CYS A 251 -5.67 -17.69 -10.86
C CYS A 251 -4.20 -17.29 -11.00
N PHE A 252 -3.96 -16.22 -11.73
CA PHE A 252 -2.66 -15.59 -11.91
C PHE A 252 -2.50 -14.45 -10.92
N PHE A 253 -1.39 -14.41 -10.19
CA PHE A 253 -1.14 -13.38 -9.21
C PHE A 253 0.31 -12.91 -9.21
N ALA A 254 0.57 -11.65 -8.86
CA ALA A 254 1.90 -11.05 -8.91
C ALA A 254 2.44 -10.57 -7.56
N GLY A 255 1.60 -10.43 -6.56
CA GLY A 255 1.97 -9.89 -5.25
C GLY A 255 2.11 -10.95 -4.16
N PRO A 256 2.53 -10.54 -2.96
CA PRO A 256 2.78 -11.44 -1.86
C PRO A 256 1.50 -11.99 -1.24
N TYR A 257 1.65 -13.13 -0.59
CA TYR A 257 0.65 -13.68 0.32
C TYR A 257 0.39 -12.74 1.50
N SER A 258 -0.89 -12.55 1.84
CA SER A 258 -1.24 -11.91 3.10
C SER A 258 -1.58 -12.91 4.20
N VAL A 259 -2.23 -14.04 3.87
CA VAL A 259 -2.58 -15.16 4.78
C VAL A 259 -2.68 -16.43 3.95
N LEU A 260 -2.25 -17.57 4.51
CA LEU A 260 -1.98 -18.82 3.79
C LEU A 260 -3.23 -19.66 3.45
N ASP A 261 -4.35 -19.44 4.11
CA ASP A 261 -5.52 -20.34 4.02
C ASP A 261 -6.25 -20.32 2.66
N GLY A 262 -6.04 -19.27 1.85
CA GLY A 262 -6.65 -19.15 0.53
C GLY A 262 -6.13 -20.14 -0.50
N GLU A 263 -4.88 -20.58 -0.37
CA GLU A 263 -4.25 -21.51 -1.30
C GLU A 263 -4.91 -22.89 -1.28
N GLU A 264 -5.12 -23.44 -0.09
CA GLU A 264 -5.76 -24.76 0.07
C GLU A 264 -7.18 -24.77 -0.49
N VAL A 265 -7.93 -23.68 -0.28
CA VAL A 265 -9.29 -23.52 -0.81
C VAL A 265 -9.28 -23.55 -2.33
N LEU A 266 -8.38 -22.81 -2.97
CA LEU A 266 -8.29 -22.74 -4.43
C LEU A 266 -7.82 -24.06 -5.03
N ARG A 267 -6.80 -24.70 -4.46
CA ARG A 267 -6.31 -26.03 -4.90
C ARG A 267 -7.37 -27.10 -4.75
N ALA A 268 -8.09 -27.14 -3.63
CA ALA A 268 -9.17 -28.10 -3.40
C ALA A 268 -10.34 -27.95 -4.39
N ALA A 269 -10.57 -26.71 -4.88
CA ALA A 269 -11.55 -26.43 -5.92
C ALA A 269 -11.05 -26.69 -7.34
N GLY A 270 -9.80 -27.14 -7.53
CA GLY A 270 -9.20 -27.40 -8.82
C GLY A 270 -8.76 -26.13 -9.56
N VAL A 271 -8.64 -25.00 -8.88
CA VAL A 271 -8.12 -23.76 -9.48
C VAL A 271 -6.60 -23.84 -9.57
N GLU A 272 -6.07 -23.75 -10.77
CA GLU A 272 -4.63 -23.72 -10.99
C GLU A 272 -4.06 -22.35 -10.55
N LEU A 273 -3.01 -22.38 -9.72
CA LEU A 273 -2.37 -21.18 -9.21
C LEU A 273 -1.07 -20.90 -9.96
N LEU A 274 -0.94 -19.70 -10.51
CA LEU A 274 0.22 -19.30 -11.31
C LEU A 274 0.75 -17.96 -10.81
N TRP A 275 2.01 -17.97 -10.37
CA TRP A 275 2.68 -16.73 -10.01
C TRP A 275 3.24 -16.05 -11.28
N VAL A 276 3.01 -14.75 -11.42
CA VAL A 276 3.51 -13.94 -12.53
C VAL A 276 4.64 -13.04 -12.02
N ASP A 277 5.83 -13.23 -12.56
CA ASP A 277 6.93 -12.31 -12.32
C ASP A 277 6.72 -11.04 -13.15
N ALA A 278 6.23 -10.00 -12.50
CA ALA A 278 5.94 -8.71 -13.13
C ALA A 278 7.22 -7.89 -13.41
N GLY A 279 8.40 -8.36 -12.98
CA GLY A 279 9.67 -7.68 -13.17
C GLY A 279 9.90 -6.50 -12.19
N PRO A 280 11.10 -5.92 -12.19
CA PRO A 280 11.39 -4.74 -11.38
C PRO A 280 10.72 -3.52 -12.02
N GLY A 281 9.72 -2.96 -11.35
CA GLY A 281 9.03 -1.73 -11.77
C GLY A 281 7.57 -1.88 -12.16
N ALA A 282 7.02 -3.06 -11.98
CA ALA A 282 5.58 -3.29 -12.14
C ALA A 282 4.84 -3.08 -10.81
#